data_7ba9fbe7527d587622200607408a1e92
#
_entry.id   7ba9fbe7527d587622200607408a1e92
#
_cell.length_a   1.000
_cell.length_b   1.000
_cell.length_c   1.000
_cell.angle_alpha   90.00
_cell.angle_beta   90.00
_cell.angle_gamma   90.00
#
_symmetry.space_group_name_H-M   'P 1'
#
loop_
_entity.id
_entity.type
_entity.pdbx_description
1 polymer ?
#
loop_
_entity_poly.entity_id
_entity_poly.type
_entity_poly.pdbx_seq_one_letter_code
_entity_poly.pdbx_strand_id
1 'polypeptide(L)'
;EQDLKDLRYIQSCKRMGFSLEETLRILSLHRVASLHGPKEVSYLLNILQRKRHELEKTQEALKDSIQELSRSIEEYQLKISNPVRTSGMPLSFLDLLECPDCHGAFTLSDAVIRNGQVLSGRLSCGCGTVFTIQDGILYDKDLPSILDNSFFNAHTTFLEEYDAQTVTAIKKDEQALLALIPKKLMAEPKVIIETNFKRWFFTAQNIESIGTQHRYIFAESYPEVVAYHKSIFDSGDDRRQCLFMACRPNRYPLRHGCVDLWIDYMDSTDFSESNCEFLPAVLRAYMKQEAHIYGVSLVIKDPIYFEKLKQLHPELPDNLYKLYAPGGFEENLKNAGYQIKDTIFLRSIWETSAQSGISVSKNPPYRMLYSARIK
;
A
#
# COMPACT_ATOMS: atom_id res chain seq x y z
N GLU A 1 11.49 -55.25 -33.44
CA GLU A 1 12.45 -55.32 -32.32
C GLU A 1 13.38 -54.06 -32.30
N GLN A 2 13.85 -53.65 -33.50
CA GLN A 2 14.70 -52.47 -33.62
C GLN A 2 13.97 -51.19 -33.22
N ASP A 3 12.73 -51.00 -33.62
CA ASP A 3 11.93 -49.84 -33.26
C ASP A 3 11.69 -49.68 -31.76
N LEU A 4 11.58 -50.80 -31.05
CA LEU A 4 11.48 -50.77 -29.57
C LEU A 4 12.80 -50.35 -28.89
N LYS A 5 13.94 -50.72 -29.46
CA LYS A 5 15.27 -50.32 -28.96
C LYS A 5 15.46 -48.83 -29.19
N ASP A 6 15.10 -48.33 -30.39
CA ASP A 6 15.17 -46.91 -30.74
C ASP A 6 14.25 -46.06 -29.85
N LEU A 7 13.04 -46.53 -29.56
CA LEU A 7 12.09 -45.81 -28.70
C LEU A 7 12.64 -45.67 -27.27
N ARG A 8 13.23 -46.74 -26.70
CA ARG A 8 13.88 -46.72 -25.39
C ARG A 8 15.07 -45.77 -25.39
N TYR A 9 15.84 -45.73 -26.47
CA TYR A 9 16.98 -44.82 -26.59
C TYR A 9 16.55 -43.37 -26.67
N ILE A 10 15.51 -43.05 -27.45
CA ILE A 10 14.88 -41.73 -27.52
C ILE A 10 14.39 -41.29 -26.12
N GLN A 11 13.70 -42.16 -25.38
CA GLN A 11 13.25 -41.86 -24.03
C GLN A 11 14.43 -41.58 -23.07
N SER A 12 15.53 -42.29 -23.24
CA SER A 12 16.76 -42.06 -22.47
C SER A 12 17.37 -40.70 -22.79
N CYS A 13 17.49 -40.35 -24.08
CA CYS A 13 18.00 -39.02 -24.49
C CYS A 13 17.11 -37.89 -23.94
N LYS A 14 15.78 -38.05 -23.97
CA LYS A 14 14.85 -37.08 -23.42
C LYS A 14 15.03 -36.91 -21.92
N ARG A 15 15.24 -37.99 -21.16
CA ARG A 15 15.53 -37.92 -19.70
C ARG A 15 16.86 -37.24 -19.40
N MET A 16 17.85 -37.37 -20.30
CA MET A 16 19.15 -36.70 -20.22
C MET A 16 19.07 -35.21 -20.66
N GLY A 17 17.87 -34.67 -20.96
CA GLY A 17 17.67 -33.26 -21.32
C GLY A 17 18.12 -32.87 -22.72
N PHE A 18 18.22 -33.83 -23.63
CA PHE A 18 18.44 -33.52 -25.06
C PHE A 18 17.14 -33.03 -25.72
N SER A 19 17.27 -32.03 -26.59
CA SER A 19 16.17 -31.58 -27.46
C SER A 19 15.80 -32.67 -28.45
N LEU A 20 14.65 -32.52 -29.15
CA LEU A 20 14.24 -33.46 -30.19
C LEU A 20 15.25 -33.54 -31.33
N GLU A 21 15.79 -32.41 -31.76
CA GLU A 21 16.79 -32.31 -32.80
C GLU A 21 18.09 -33.01 -32.42
N GLU A 22 18.60 -32.75 -31.21
CA GLU A 22 19.76 -33.43 -30.66
C GLU A 22 19.54 -34.92 -30.56
N THR A 23 18.35 -35.35 -30.10
CA THR A 23 17.97 -36.76 -29.98
C THR A 23 17.99 -37.49 -31.33
N LEU A 24 17.43 -36.88 -32.37
CA LEU A 24 17.45 -37.45 -33.72
C LEU A 24 18.89 -37.60 -34.25
N ARG A 25 19.73 -36.60 -34.01
CA ARG A 25 21.15 -36.64 -34.39
C ARG A 25 21.90 -37.73 -33.60
N ILE A 26 21.69 -37.83 -32.31
CA ILE A 26 22.31 -38.85 -31.47
C ILE A 26 21.87 -40.25 -31.89
N LEU A 27 20.58 -40.46 -32.16
CA LEU A 27 20.04 -41.73 -32.61
C LEU A 27 20.67 -42.18 -33.95
N SER A 28 20.82 -41.25 -34.91
CA SER A 28 21.46 -41.52 -36.20
C SER A 28 22.91 -41.93 -35.99
N LEU A 29 23.65 -41.20 -35.16
CA LEU A 29 25.04 -41.52 -34.80
C LEU A 29 25.16 -42.87 -34.06
N HIS A 30 24.23 -43.18 -33.16
CA HIS A 30 24.21 -44.44 -32.44
C HIS A 30 24.02 -45.62 -33.34
N ARG A 31 23.13 -45.52 -34.34
CA ARG A 31 22.95 -46.57 -35.38
C ARG A 31 24.22 -46.79 -36.22
N VAL A 32 24.89 -45.70 -36.63
CA VAL A 32 26.14 -45.78 -37.40
C VAL A 32 27.29 -46.31 -36.53
N ALA A 33 27.42 -45.88 -35.29
CA ALA A 33 28.46 -46.32 -34.39
C ALA A 33 28.36 -47.82 -34.04
N SER A 34 27.17 -48.41 -34.09
CA SER A 34 26.98 -49.85 -33.92
C SER A 34 27.49 -50.69 -35.10
N LEU A 35 27.71 -50.07 -36.25
CA LEU A 35 28.14 -50.72 -37.50
C LEU A 35 29.60 -50.42 -37.90
N HIS A 36 30.20 -49.33 -37.36
CA HIS A 36 31.51 -48.77 -37.76
C HIS A 36 32.39 -48.42 -36.58
N GLY A 37 33.62 -48.26 -36.76
CA GLY A 37 34.72 -48.24 -35.81
C GLY A 37 34.80 -47.11 -34.78
N PRO A 38 36.00 -46.96 -34.13
CA PRO A 38 36.19 -46.16 -32.90
C PRO A 38 36.01 -44.64 -33.07
N LYS A 39 36.01 -44.11 -34.31
CA LYS A 39 35.85 -42.65 -34.55
C LYS A 39 34.43 -42.17 -34.30
N GLU A 40 33.44 -42.93 -34.71
CA GLU A 40 32.01 -42.61 -34.54
C GLU A 40 31.58 -42.70 -33.07
N VAL A 41 32.11 -43.70 -32.39
CA VAL A 41 31.96 -43.87 -30.92
C VAL A 41 32.56 -42.68 -30.18
N SER A 42 33.75 -42.20 -30.56
CA SER A 42 34.40 -41.05 -29.97
C SER A 42 33.60 -39.76 -30.15
N TYR A 43 32.97 -39.57 -31.33
CA TYR A 43 32.14 -38.41 -31.57
C TYR A 43 30.83 -38.41 -30.70
N LEU A 44 30.21 -39.57 -30.58
CA LEU A 44 29.07 -39.74 -29.70
C LEU A 44 29.45 -39.47 -28.22
N LEU A 45 30.59 -39.99 -27.79
CA LEU A 45 31.08 -39.76 -26.45
C LEU A 45 31.30 -38.26 -26.15
N ASN A 46 31.85 -37.53 -27.10
CA ASN A 46 32.05 -36.07 -26.96
C ASN A 46 30.70 -35.32 -26.82
N ILE A 47 29.63 -35.73 -27.52
CA ILE A 47 28.31 -35.13 -27.36
C ILE A 47 27.78 -35.37 -25.96
N LEU A 48 27.85 -36.61 -25.45
CA LEU A 48 27.41 -36.99 -24.12
C LEU A 48 28.19 -36.29 -23.01
N GLN A 49 29.51 -36.18 -23.16
CA GLN A 49 30.37 -35.48 -22.21
C GLN A 49 30.04 -33.98 -22.14
N ARG A 50 29.81 -33.33 -23.31
CA ARG A 50 29.38 -31.92 -23.36
C ARG A 50 28.07 -31.72 -22.65
N LYS A 51 27.05 -32.57 -22.91
CA LYS A 51 25.77 -32.50 -22.24
C LYS A 51 25.87 -32.68 -20.73
N ARG A 52 26.70 -33.64 -20.30
CA ARG A 52 26.96 -33.80 -18.87
C ARG A 52 27.55 -32.55 -18.23
N HIS A 53 28.50 -31.92 -18.88
CA HIS A 53 29.11 -30.68 -18.39
C HIS A 53 28.13 -29.50 -18.36
N GLU A 54 27.23 -29.38 -19.34
CA GLU A 54 26.13 -28.39 -19.33
C GLU A 54 25.18 -28.62 -18.15
N LEU A 55 24.81 -29.87 -17.87
CA LEU A 55 23.97 -30.23 -16.74
C LEU A 55 24.66 -29.99 -15.40
N GLU A 56 25.96 -30.27 -15.28
CA GLU A 56 26.76 -30.00 -14.08
C GLU A 56 26.79 -28.47 -13.80
N LYS A 57 27.01 -27.63 -14.83
CA LYS A 57 26.92 -26.16 -14.69
C LYS A 57 25.54 -25.68 -14.26
N THR A 58 24.50 -26.25 -14.86
CA THR A 58 23.10 -25.89 -14.51
C THR A 58 22.79 -26.29 -13.07
N GLN A 59 23.27 -27.45 -12.64
CA GLN A 59 23.11 -27.92 -11.26
C GLN A 59 23.78 -26.99 -10.25
N GLU A 60 24.99 -26.51 -10.53
CA GLU A 60 25.70 -25.56 -9.65
C GLU A 60 24.96 -24.22 -9.58
N ALA A 61 24.53 -23.67 -10.72
CA ALA A 61 23.76 -22.44 -10.77
C ALA A 61 22.41 -22.55 -10.01
N LEU A 62 21.73 -23.68 -10.11
CA LEU A 62 20.51 -23.95 -9.34
C LEU A 62 20.79 -24.04 -7.85
N LYS A 63 21.90 -24.67 -7.46
CA LYS A 63 22.31 -24.74 -6.05
C LYS A 63 22.58 -23.37 -5.45
N ASP A 64 23.28 -22.49 -6.18
CA ASP A 64 23.53 -21.12 -5.77
C ASP A 64 22.21 -20.33 -5.62
N SER A 65 21.29 -20.48 -6.58
CA SER A 65 19.95 -19.86 -6.53
C SER A 65 19.12 -20.32 -5.33
N ILE A 66 19.15 -21.63 -5.04
CA ILE A 66 18.46 -22.19 -3.85
C ILE A 66 19.06 -21.62 -2.56
N GLN A 67 20.38 -21.48 -2.50
CA GLN A 67 21.05 -20.93 -1.33
C GLN A 67 20.70 -19.46 -1.10
N GLU A 68 20.60 -18.67 -2.17
CA GLU A 68 20.19 -17.26 -2.11
C GLU A 68 18.74 -17.13 -1.66
N LEU A 69 17.84 -17.94 -2.22
CA LEU A 69 16.43 -18.00 -1.78
C LEU A 69 16.31 -18.39 -0.31
N SER A 70 17.10 -19.37 0.15
CA SER A 70 17.11 -19.79 1.55
C SER A 70 17.51 -18.66 2.50
N ARG A 71 18.54 -17.89 2.16
CA ARG A 71 18.94 -16.70 2.93
C ARG A 71 17.83 -15.65 2.98
N SER A 72 17.18 -15.40 1.85
CA SER A 72 16.05 -14.44 1.80
C SER A 72 14.89 -14.92 2.66
N ILE A 73 14.55 -16.21 2.62
CA ILE A 73 13.51 -16.80 3.45
C ILE A 73 13.85 -16.64 4.94
N GLU A 74 15.07 -16.96 5.35
CA GLU A 74 15.54 -16.81 6.74
C GLU A 74 15.46 -15.34 7.19
N GLU A 75 15.86 -14.39 6.34
CA GLU A 75 15.79 -12.96 6.64
C GLU A 75 14.33 -12.51 6.88
N TYR A 76 13.39 -12.94 6.03
CA TYR A 76 11.97 -12.61 6.21
C TYR A 76 11.35 -13.33 7.42
N GLN A 77 11.74 -14.58 7.68
CA GLN A 77 11.29 -15.31 8.87
C GLN A 77 11.77 -14.64 10.17
N LEU A 78 13.00 -14.12 10.19
CA LEU A 78 13.50 -13.34 11.33
C LEU A 78 12.69 -12.06 11.55
N LYS A 79 12.29 -11.38 10.48
CA LYS A 79 11.42 -10.18 10.57
C LYS A 79 10.04 -10.53 11.17
N ILE A 80 9.49 -11.70 10.83
CA ILE A 80 8.20 -12.18 11.37
C ILE A 80 8.34 -12.69 12.82
N SER A 81 9.48 -13.32 13.16
CA SER A 81 9.70 -13.95 14.47
C SER A 81 10.15 -13.00 15.57
N ASN A 82 10.53 -11.77 15.23
CA ASN A 82 10.77 -10.77 16.25
C ASN A 82 9.48 -10.52 17.02
N PRO A 83 9.48 -10.63 18.36
CA PRO A 83 8.29 -10.34 19.13
C PRO A 83 7.90 -8.89 18.84
N VAL A 84 6.74 -8.71 18.20
CA VAL A 84 6.18 -7.40 17.91
C VAL A 84 6.04 -6.69 19.27
N ARG A 85 6.90 -5.72 19.55
CA ARG A 85 6.76 -4.88 20.72
C ARG A 85 5.55 -4.00 20.47
N THR A 86 4.42 -4.34 21.08
CA THR A 86 3.24 -3.49 21.01
C THR A 86 3.55 -2.13 21.61
N SER A 87 3.66 -1.10 20.78
CA SER A 87 3.76 0.28 21.26
C SER A 87 2.40 0.74 21.78
N GLY A 88 2.40 1.49 22.88
CA GLY A 88 1.20 2.13 23.42
C GLY A 88 0.93 3.49 22.76
N MET A 89 -0.24 4.06 23.03
CA MET A 89 -0.51 5.47 22.76
C MET A 89 0.36 6.35 23.67
N PRO A 90 1.24 7.21 23.15
CA PRO A 90 2.05 8.09 23.99
C PRO A 90 1.19 9.04 24.83
N LEU A 91 1.53 9.20 26.11
CA LEU A 91 0.80 10.11 27.03
C LEU A 91 0.80 11.56 26.51
N SER A 92 1.80 11.96 25.72
CA SER A 92 1.88 13.26 25.07
C SER A 92 0.74 13.57 24.10
N PHE A 93 -0.09 12.58 23.74
CA PHE A 93 -1.27 12.82 22.89
C PHE A 93 -2.52 13.17 23.68
N LEU A 94 -2.54 12.97 25.01
CA LEU A 94 -3.71 13.31 25.81
C LEU A 94 -4.07 14.81 25.73
N ASP A 95 -3.09 15.68 25.51
CA ASP A 95 -3.30 17.12 25.30
C ASP A 95 -3.99 17.46 23.98
N LEU A 96 -3.98 16.54 23.01
CA LEU A 96 -4.66 16.68 21.72
C LEU A 96 -6.08 16.12 21.73
N LEU A 97 -6.46 15.35 22.79
CA LEU A 97 -7.74 14.67 22.83
C LEU A 97 -8.83 15.55 23.46
N GLU A 98 -10.01 15.55 22.83
CA GLU A 98 -11.21 16.26 23.24
C GLU A 98 -12.44 15.45 22.86
N CYS A 99 -13.49 15.51 23.68
CA CYS A 99 -14.72 14.79 23.39
C CYS A 99 -15.41 15.32 22.11
N PRO A 100 -15.70 14.48 21.12
CA PRO A 100 -16.32 14.95 19.88
C PRO A 100 -17.78 15.43 20.08
N ASP A 101 -18.45 15.00 21.18
CA ASP A 101 -19.87 15.31 21.39
C ASP A 101 -20.07 16.60 22.21
N CYS A 102 -19.17 16.95 23.14
CA CYS A 102 -19.34 18.11 24.01
C CYS A 102 -18.10 18.99 24.18
N HIS A 103 -17.01 18.67 23.52
CA HIS A 103 -15.71 19.36 23.61
C HIS A 103 -15.11 19.39 25.03
N GLY A 104 -15.57 18.52 25.92
CA GLY A 104 -15.02 18.34 27.28
C GLY A 104 -13.76 17.50 27.29
N ALA A 105 -12.96 17.65 28.34
CA ALA A 105 -11.77 16.85 28.57
C ALA A 105 -12.13 15.40 28.89
N PHE A 106 -11.28 14.46 28.47
CA PHE A 106 -11.37 13.06 28.87
C PHE A 106 -10.65 12.78 30.19
N THR A 107 -11.21 11.86 30.96
CA THR A 107 -10.54 11.21 32.10
C THR A 107 -10.07 9.84 31.69
N LEU A 108 -8.78 9.55 31.89
CA LEU A 108 -8.19 8.23 31.64
C LEU A 108 -8.37 7.37 32.91
N SER A 109 -8.98 6.20 32.77
CA SER A 109 -9.16 5.20 33.84
C SER A 109 -8.73 3.81 33.38
N ASP A 110 -8.56 2.88 34.30
CA ASP A 110 -8.22 1.47 34.07
C ASP A 110 -7.00 1.30 33.15
N ALA A 111 -6.02 2.21 33.28
CA ALA A 111 -4.93 2.32 32.35
C ALA A 111 -3.73 1.43 32.72
N VAL A 112 -3.26 0.66 31.73
CA VAL A 112 -1.95 0.01 31.78
C VAL A 112 -0.95 0.88 31.04
N ILE A 113 -0.02 1.47 31.79
CA ILE A 113 0.98 2.41 31.25
C ILE A 113 2.38 1.79 31.37
N ARG A 114 3.14 1.82 30.27
CA ARG A 114 4.56 1.43 30.25
C ARG A 114 5.36 2.45 29.44
N ASN A 115 6.50 2.86 29.95
CA ASN A 115 7.44 3.79 29.29
C ASN A 115 6.77 5.07 28.75
N GLY A 116 5.81 5.64 29.48
CA GLY A 116 5.08 6.84 29.04
C GLY A 116 4.05 6.60 27.95
N GLN A 117 3.66 5.34 27.72
CA GLN A 117 2.67 4.94 26.72
C GLN A 117 1.54 4.16 27.37
N VAL A 118 0.30 4.42 26.95
CA VAL A 118 -0.91 3.71 27.37
C VAL A 118 -1.11 2.50 26.47
N LEU A 119 -0.98 1.30 27.01
CA LEU A 119 -1.22 0.04 26.28
C LEU A 119 -2.71 -0.30 26.24
N SER A 120 -3.40 -0.12 27.37
CA SER A 120 -4.85 -0.29 27.49
C SER A 120 -5.40 0.72 28.47
N GLY A 121 -6.69 1.04 28.35
CA GLY A 121 -7.36 1.98 29.21
C GLY A 121 -8.70 2.43 28.68
N ARG A 122 -9.32 3.35 29.40
CA ARG A 122 -10.62 3.92 29.05
C ARG A 122 -10.56 5.43 29.17
N LEU A 123 -10.96 6.11 28.10
CA LEU A 123 -11.17 7.56 28.08
C LEU A 123 -12.66 7.83 28.25
N SER A 124 -13.04 8.50 29.33
CA SER A 124 -14.44 8.82 29.63
C SER A 124 -14.63 10.34 29.73
N CYS A 125 -15.68 10.84 29.10
CA CYS A 125 -16.12 12.23 29.21
C CYS A 125 -17.30 12.38 30.16
N GLY A 126 -17.43 13.52 30.81
CA GLY A 126 -18.57 13.83 31.68
C GLY A 126 -19.94 13.80 31.01
N CYS A 127 -20.01 13.90 29.68
CA CYS A 127 -21.24 13.76 28.91
C CYS A 127 -21.68 12.29 28.66
N GLY A 128 -20.87 11.32 29.09
CA GLY A 128 -21.12 9.88 28.91
C GLY A 128 -20.41 9.26 27.69
N THR A 129 -19.73 10.04 26.88
CA THR A 129 -18.94 9.53 25.74
C THR A 129 -17.72 8.77 26.23
N VAL A 130 -17.47 7.61 25.66
CA VAL A 130 -16.38 6.71 26.02
C VAL A 130 -15.63 6.24 24.80
N PHE A 131 -14.30 6.25 24.90
CA PHE A 131 -13.38 5.57 23.98
C PHE A 131 -12.58 4.53 24.76
N THR A 132 -12.18 3.45 24.09
CA THR A 132 -11.33 2.41 24.69
C THR A 132 -9.96 2.44 24.06
N ILE A 133 -8.93 2.15 24.84
CA ILE A 133 -7.57 1.95 24.35
C ILE A 133 -7.26 0.47 24.53
N GLN A 134 -6.90 -0.20 23.45
CA GLN A 134 -6.46 -1.58 23.45
C GLN A 134 -5.26 -1.73 22.52
N ASP A 135 -4.19 -2.38 23.00
CA ASP A 135 -2.93 -2.53 22.27
C ASP A 135 -2.39 -1.20 21.70
N GLY A 136 -2.60 -0.10 22.46
CA GLY A 136 -2.19 1.25 22.07
C GLY A 136 -3.01 1.90 20.96
N ILE A 137 -4.10 1.28 20.53
CA ILE A 137 -5.05 1.83 19.56
C ILE A 137 -6.24 2.41 20.32
N LEU A 138 -6.66 3.61 19.92
CA LEU A 138 -7.85 4.27 20.41
C LEU A 138 -9.06 3.89 19.57
N TYR A 139 -10.10 3.34 20.19
CA TYR A 139 -11.30 2.84 19.51
C TYR A 139 -12.53 3.67 19.90
N ASP A 140 -13.29 4.12 18.89
CA ASP A 140 -14.69 4.55 19.04
C ASP A 140 -15.60 3.31 19.15
N LYS A 141 -16.85 3.52 19.54
CA LYS A 141 -17.90 2.49 19.55
C LYS A 141 -18.56 2.36 18.18
N ASP A 142 -19.21 1.24 17.95
CA ASP A 142 -20.08 0.98 16.79
C ASP A 142 -19.37 1.20 15.43
N LEU A 143 -18.14 0.76 15.32
CA LEU A 143 -17.36 0.87 14.09
C LEU A 143 -17.74 -0.21 13.08
N PRO A 144 -17.65 0.08 11.77
CA PRO A 144 -17.87 -0.93 10.75
C PRO A 144 -16.78 -2.00 10.82
N SER A 145 -17.15 -3.26 10.55
CA SER A 145 -16.17 -4.33 10.34
C SER A 145 -15.87 -4.49 8.85
N ILE A 146 -14.62 -4.73 8.54
CA ILE A 146 -14.19 -4.99 7.17
C ILE A 146 -14.48 -6.44 6.76
N LEU A 147 -14.78 -7.32 7.71
CA LEU A 147 -15.07 -8.74 7.46
C LEU A 147 -16.31 -8.95 6.57
N ASP A 148 -17.22 -7.98 6.57
CA ASP A 148 -18.39 -7.96 5.68
C ASP A 148 -18.07 -7.43 4.28
N ASN A 149 -16.84 -6.96 4.06
CA ASN A 149 -16.40 -6.39 2.80
C ASN A 149 -15.28 -7.26 2.21
N SER A 150 -15.43 -7.65 0.96
CA SER A 150 -14.44 -8.41 0.16
C SER A 150 -13.02 -7.78 0.13
N PHE A 151 -12.85 -6.65 0.81
CA PHE A 151 -11.63 -5.84 0.83
C PHE A 151 -10.45 -6.47 1.59
N PHE A 152 -10.65 -7.30 2.62
CA PHE A 152 -9.52 -7.99 3.27
C PHE A 152 -8.99 -9.15 2.43
N ASN A 153 -9.88 -9.82 1.71
CA ASN A 153 -9.46 -10.73 0.64
C ASN A 153 -8.76 -9.96 -0.49
N ALA A 154 -9.15 -8.70 -0.75
CA ALA A 154 -8.49 -7.83 -1.68
C ALA A 154 -7.14 -7.28 -1.17
N HIS A 155 -6.82 -7.29 0.14
CA HIS A 155 -5.50 -6.82 0.61
C HIS A 155 -4.40 -7.86 0.41
N THR A 156 -4.70 -9.14 0.55
CA THR A 156 -3.80 -10.21 0.08
C THR A 156 -3.76 -10.25 -1.44
N THR A 157 -4.91 -10.09 -2.09
CA THR A 157 -5.06 -10.02 -3.54
C THR A 157 -4.46 -8.73 -4.12
N PHE A 158 -4.54 -7.60 -3.41
CA PHE A 158 -4.10 -6.29 -3.87
C PHE A 158 -2.57 -6.17 -3.97
N LEU A 159 -1.81 -6.82 -3.10
CA LEU A 159 -0.35 -6.94 -3.23
C LEU A 159 0.03 -7.88 -4.39
N GLU A 160 -0.81 -8.87 -4.69
CA GLU A 160 -0.66 -9.76 -5.84
C GLU A 160 -1.15 -9.13 -7.14
N GLU A 161 -2.11 -8.19 -7.10
CA GLU A 161 -2.67 -7.49 -8.25
C GLU A 161 -1.86 -6.28 -8.69
N TYR A 162 -0.99 -5.72 -7.85
CA TYR A 162 -0.10 -4.65 -8.28
C TYR A 162 1.02 -5.20 -9.15
N ASP A 163 0.89 -4.99 -10.44
CA ASP A 163 2.01 -5.21 -11.35
C ASP A 163 3.18 -4.25 -11.04
N ALA A 164 4.35 -4.60 -11.55
CA ALA A 164 5.56 -3.79 -11.34
C ALA A 164 5.43 -2.35 -11.86
N GLN A 165 4.56 -2.10 -12.85
CA GLN A 165 4.31 -0.77 -13.41
C GLN A 165 3.50 0.08 -12.43
N THR A 166 2.46 -0.51 -11.83
CA THR A 166 1.63 0.12 -10.80
C THR A 166 2.47 0.49 -9.59
N VAL A 167 3.27 -0.44 -9.04
CA VAL A 167 4.17 -0.16 -7.92
C VAL A 167 5.16 0.95 -8.26
N THR A 168 5.75 0.91 -9.45
CA THR A 168 6.68 1.96 -9.91
C THR A 168 6.03 3.32 -9.97
N ALA A 169 4.78 3.40 -10.42
CA ALA A 169 4.06 4.66 -10.52
C ALA A 169 3.66 5.19 -9.13
N ILE A 170 3.20 4.34 -8.21
CA ILE A 170 2.95 4.73 -6.81
C ILE A 170 4.22 5.29 -6.19
N LYS A 171 5.36 4.64 -6.36
CA LYS A 171 6.65 5.14 -5.84
C LYS A 171 7.07 6.49 -6.44
N LYS A 172 6.78 6.73 -7.71
CA LYS A 172 6.99 8.05 -8.33
C LYS A 172 6.08 9.11 -7.74
N ASP A 173 4.81 8.78 -7.46
CA ASP A 173 3.87 9.69 -6.82
C ASP A 173 4.33 10.03 -5.39
N GLU A 174 4.76 9.04 -4.62
CA GLU A 174 5.31 9.27 -3.28
C GLU A 174 6.49 10.24 -3.33
N GLN A 175 7.45 10.00 -4.23
CA GLN A 175 8.61 10.87 -4.39
C GLN A 175 8.21 12.30 -4.80
N ALA A 176 7.25 12.42 -5.71
CA ALA A 176 6.76 13.72 -6.16
C ALA A 176 5.98 14.44 -5.05
N LEU A 177 5.18 13.73 -4.25
CA LEU A 177 4.48 14.30 -3.11
C LEU A 177 5.46 14.73 -2.02
N LEU A 178 6.47 13.95 -1.70
CA LEU A 178 7.53 14.33 -0.76
C LEU A 178 8.28 15.58 -1.22
N ALA A 179 8.52 15.72 -2.53
CA ALA A 179 9.18 16.88 -3.10
C ALA A 179 8.33 18.17 -3.00
N LEU A 180 7.00 18.05 -2.95
CA LEU A 180 6.09 19.18 -2.73
C LEU A 180 6.13 19.68 -1.29
N ILE A 181 6.47 18.83 -0.31
CA ILE A 181 6.51 19.21 1.10
C ILE A 181 7.79 20.03 1.37
N PRO A 182 7.67 21.34 1.74
CA PRO A 182 8.85 22.17 1.95
C PRO A 182 9.65 21.70 3.17
N LYS A 183 10.95 21.48 3.02
CA LYS A 183 11.84 21.11 4.14
C LYS A 183 11.76 22.08 5.32
N LYS A 184 11.59 23.38 5.04
CA LYS A 184 11.42 24.40 6.06
C LYS A 184 10.17 24.19 6.91
N LEU A 185 9.08 23.68 6.32
CA LEU A 185 7.84 23.38 7.04
C LEU A 185 8.06 22.25 8.05
N MET A 186 8.92 21.29 7.70
CA MET A 186 9.23 20.11 8.50
C MET A 186 10.39 20.31 9.49
N ALA A 187 11.00 21.50 9.55
CA ALA A 187 12.12 21.77 10.46
C ALA A 187 11.71 21.79 11.95
N GLU A 188 10.47 22.16 12.24
CA GLU A 188 9.93 22.18 13.61
C GLU A 188 8.93 21.06 13.84
N PRO A 189 8.79 20.58 15.10
CA PRO A 189 7.79 19.56 15.44
C PRO A 189 6.38 19.97 15.03
N LYS A 190 5.65 19.08 14.36
CA LYS A 190 4.28 19.26 13.87
C LYS A 190 3.38 18.15 14.36
N VAL A 191 2.08 18.41 14.38
CA VAL A 191 1.04 17.38 14.46
C VAL A 191 0.60 17.08 13.03
N ILE A 192 0.87 15.87 12.58
CA ILE A 192 0.59 15.40 11.23
C ILE A 192 -0.49 14.34 11.31
N ILE A 193 -1.51 14.44 10.48
CA ILE A 193 -2.55 13.42 10.37
C ILE A 193 -2.53 12.79 8.98
N GLU A 194 -2.69 11.47 8.93
CA GLU A 194 -3.07 10.70 7.73
C GLU A 194 -4.32 9.90 8.07
N THR A 195 -5.28 9.92 7.16
CA THR A 195 -6.60 9.32 7.37
C THR A 195 -6.91 8.30 6.28
N ASN A 196 -7.82 7.36 6.56
CA ASN A 196 -8.35 6.43 5.55
C ASN A 196 -7.26 5.68 4.75
N PHE A 197 -6.19 5.27 5.45
CA PHE A 197 -4.99 4.64 4.86
C PHE A 197 -5.18 3.15 4.51
N LYS A 198 -6.40 2.72 4.27
CA LYS A 198 -6.74 1.33 3.96
C LYS A 198 -6.06 0.78 2.70
N ARG A 199 -5.84 1.62 1.69
CA ARG A 199 -5.21 1.21 0.43
C ARG A 199 -3.71 1.41 0.42
N TRP A 200 -3.25 2.51 0.99
CA TRP A 200 -1.84 2.88 0.99
C TRP A 200 -1.51 3.70 2.23
N PHE A 201 -0.50 3.29 2.96
CA PHE A 201 -0.06 3.98 4.16
C PHE A 201 1.20 4.79 3.85
N PHE A 202 1.03 5.95 3.23
CA PHE A 202 2.09 6.81 2.73
C PHE A 202 3.05 7.26 3.84
N THR A 203 2.54 7.81 4.94
CA THR A 203 3.37 8.37 6.01
C THR A 203 4.22 7.29 6.66
N ALA A 204 3.68 6.09 6.92
CA ALA A 204 4.45 5.02 7.54
C ALA A 204 5.66 4.60 6.70
N GLN A 205 5.52 4.59 5.38
CA GLN A 205 6.61 4.24 4.46
C GLN A 205 7.63 5.37 4.29
N ASN A 206 7.25 6.62 4.59
CA ASN A 206 8.05 7.82 4.32
C ASN A 206 8.41 8.60 5.59
N ILE A 207 8.12 8.06 6.79
CA ILE A 207 8.25 8.76 8.07
C ILE A 207 9.69 9.25 8.33
N GLU A 208 10.70 8.50 7.93
CA GLU A 208 12.12 8.89 8.05
C GLU A 208 12.46 10.09 7.13
N SER A 209 11.80 10.19 5.99
CA SER A 209 11.97 11.31 5.06
C SER A 209 11.20 12.55 5.48
N ILE A 210 10.05 12.38 6.11
CA ILE A 210 9.21 13.47 6.65
C ILE A 210 9.83 14.00 7.95
N GLY A 211 10.25 13.13 8.87
CA GLY A 211 10.93 13.46 10.11
C GLY A 211 10.33 12.76 11.33
N THR A 212 11.16 12.15 12.15
CA THR A 212 10.74 11.41 13.34
C THR A 212 10.41 12.29 14.55
N GLN A 213 10.67 13.60 14.47
CA GLN A 213 10.41 14.58 15.53
C GLN A 213 8.93 15.02 15.63
N HIS A 214 8.09 14.61 14.68
CA HIS A 214 6.68 15.01 14.64
C HIS A 214 5.80 14.07 15.47
N ARG A 215 4.60 14.55 15.82
CA ARG A 215 3.52 13.73 16.37
C ARG A 215 2.61 13.31 15.22
N TYR A 216 2.48 12.01 15.00
CA TYR A 216 1.70 11.44 13.92
C TYR A 216 0.38 10.89 14.44
N ILE A 217 -0.71 11.20 13.76
CA ILE A 217 -2.05 10.67 14.01
C ILE A 217 -2.46 9.86 12.79
N PHE A 218 -2.78 8.59 13.00
CA PHE A 218 -3.24 7.68 11.98
C PHE A 218 -4.67 7.25 12.30
N ALA A 219 -5.63 7.66 11.47
CA ALA A 219 -7.04 7.47 11.73
C ALA A 219 -7.76 6.75 10.58
N GLU A 220 -8.44 5.67 10.90
CA GLU A 220 -9.21 4.86 9.95
C GLU A 220 -10.49 4.38 10.62
N SER A 221 -11.56 4.17 9.84
CA SER A 221 -12.85 3.72 10.37
C SER A 221 -12.89 2.22 10.66
N TYR A 222 -12.04 1.43 10.03
CA TYR A 222 -12.01 -0.03 10.15
C TYR A 222 -10.96 -0.48 11.18
N PRO A 223 -11.38 -1.02 12.35
CA PRO A 223 -10.47 -1.44 13.41
C PRO A 223 -9.40 -2.44 12.95
N GLU A 224 -9.78 -3.35 12.06
CA GLU A 224 -8.88 -4.40 11.56
C GLU A 224 -7.76 -3.82 10.70
N VAL A 225 -8.05 -2.77 9.92
CA VAL A 225 -7.05 -2.04 9.12
C VAL A 225 -6.06 -1.34 10.03
N VAL A 226 -6.55 -0.66 11.07
CA VAL A 226 -5.70 0.03 12.05
C VAL A 226 -4.79 -0.97 12.76
N ALA A 227 -5.34 -2.09 13.25
CA ALA A 227 -4.58 -3.12 13.94
C ALA A 227 -3.50 -3.74 13.04
N TYR A 228 -3.85 -4.03 11.78
CA TYR A 228 -2.90 -4.57 10.81
C TYR A 228 -1.72 -3.62 10.57
N HIS A 229 -1.99 -2.37 10.19
CA HIS A 229 -0.93 -1.40 9.92
C HIS A 229 -0.10 -1.05 11.15
N LYS A 230 -0.74 -0.97 12.32
CA LYS A 230 -0.01 -0.77 13.58
C LYS A 230 0.95 -1.93 13.88
N SER A 231 0.55 -3.16 13.64
CA SER A 231 1.42 -4.33 13.86
C SER A 231 2.69 -4.27 13.00
N ILE A 232 2.57 -3.82 11.76
CA ILE A 232 3.72 -3.60 10.86
C ILE A 232 4.58 -2.45 11.38
N PHE A 233 3.95 -1.35 11.81
CA PHE A 233 4.63 -0.18 12.31
C PHE A 233 5.39 -0.45 13.61
N ASP A 234 4.84 -1.26 14.50
CA ASP A 234 5.43 -1.66 15.79
C ASP A 234 6.69 -2.52 15.63
N SER A 235 6.92 -3.11 14.45
CA SER A 235 8.17 -3.81 14.14
C SER A 235 9.36 -2.88 13.93
N GLY A 236 9.12 -1.57 13.84
CA GLY A 236 10.13 -0.54 13.59
C GLY A 236 10.70 0.13 14.86
N ASP A 237 11.17 1.38 14.71
CA ASP A 237 11.77 2.17 15.80
C ASP A 237 10.68 2.69 16.77
N ASP A 238 10.81 2.41 18.07
CA ASP A 238 9.86 2.80 19.12
C ASP A 238 9.96 4.28 19.57
N ARG A 239 10.92 5.06 19.05
CA ARG A 239 11.06 6.49 19.34
C ARG A 239 10.02 7.37 18.67
N ARG A 240 9.22 6.82 17.78
CA ARG A 240 8.21 7.57 17.03
C ARG A 240 7.02 7.91 17.92
N GLN A 241 6.53 9.16 17.81
CA GLN A 241 5.35 9.63 18.52
C GLN A 241 4.12 9.43 17.62
N CYS A 242 3.42 8.29 17.79
CA CYS A 242 2.30 7.91 16.94
C CYS A 242 1.05 7.58 17.76
N LEU A 243 -0.09 8.12 17.33
CA LEU A 243 -1.43 7.79 17.81
C LEU A 243 -2.18 7.07 16.68
N PHE A 244 -2.56 5.84 16.92
CA PHE A 244 -3.44 5.06 16.04
C PHE A 244 -4.89 5.14 16.56
N MET A 245 -5.84 5.46 15.69
CA MET A 245 -7.25 5.60 16.03
C MET A 245 -8.12 4.80 15.07
N ALA A 246 -8.99 3.96 15.60
CA ALA A 246 -10.12 3.40 14.90
C ALA A 246 -11.35 4.27 15.22
N CYS A 247 -11.65 5.23 14.35
CA CYS A 247 -12.70 6.24 14.55
C CYS A 247 -13.24 6.72 13.21
N ARG A 248 -14.52 7.11 13.18
CA ARG A 248 -15.08 7.78 11.99
C ARG A 248 -14.60 9.23 11.90
N PRO A 249 -14.38 9.78 10.70
CA PRO A 249 -13.84 11.14 10.52
C PRO A 249 -14.64 12.24 11.23
N ASN A 250 -15.97 12.13 11.26
CA ASN A 250 -16.84 13.10 11.94
C ASN A 250 -16.87 12.93 13.48
N ARG A 251 -16.15 11.97 14.05
CA ARG A 251 -16.10 11.68 15.48
C ARG A 251 -14.69 11.49 16.01
N TYR A 252 -13.68 12.07 15.35
CA TYR A 252 -12.32 12.03 15.93
C TYR A 252 -12.29 12.69 17.31
N PRO A 253 -11.78 12.01 18.32
CA PRO A 253 -11.64 12.59 19.66
C PRO A 253 -10.45 13.54 19.74
N LEU A 254 -10.37 14.45 18.79
CA LEU A 254 -9.29 15.41 18.65
C LEU A 254 -9.79 16.83 18.95
N ARG A 255 -8.96 17.60 19.62
CA ARG A 255 -9.20 19.01 19.85
C ARG A 255 -9.23 19.78 18.53
N HIS A 256 -10.18 20.68 18.39
CA HIS A 256 -10.24 21.57 17.25
C HIS A 256 -8.95 22.38 17.10
N GLY A 257 -8.51 22.57 15.88
CA GLY A 257 -7.31 23.35 15.55
C GLY A 257 -6.00 22.77 16.11
N CYS A 258 -5.88 21.44 16.27
CA CYS A 258 -4.65 20.84 16.78
C CYS A 258 -3.70 20.32 15.68
N VAL A 259 -4.17 20.14 14.46
CA VAL A 259 -3.41 19.55 13.34
C VAL A 259 -2.70 20.64 12.51
N ASP A 260 -1.40 20.48 12.29
CA ASP A 260 -0.58 21.37 11.47
C ASP A 260 -0.55 20.95 10.00
N LEU A 261 -0.61 19.66 9.75
CA LEU A 261 -0.45 19.08 8.41
C LEU A 261 -1.33 17.84 8.24
N TRP A 262 -2.02 17.78 7.12
CA TRP A 262 -2.72 16.57 6.69
C TRP A 262 -2.07 16.02 5.41
N ILE A 263 -1.78 14.72 5.44
CA ILE A 263 -1.36 13.96 4.27
C ILE A 263 -2.61 13.26 3.71
N ASP A 264 -3.06 13.70 2.54
CA ASP A 264 -4.23 13.18 1.82
C ASP A 264 -3.77 12.28 0.65
N TYR A 265 -3.24 11.09 0.96
CA TYR A 265 -2.82 10.19 -0.11
C TYR A 265 -4.00 9.37 -0.64
N MET A 266 -4.79 9.95 -1.55
CA MET A 266 -6.02 9.38 -2.10
C MET A 266 -7.19 9.30 -1.11
N ASP A 267 -7.03 9.75 0.13
CA ASP A 267 -7.99 9.60 1.23
C ASP A 267 -9.31 10.30 0.92
N SER A 268 -9.24 11.54 0.42
CA SER A 268 -10.42 12.31 0.03
C SER A 268 -11.22 11.63 -1.08
N THR A 269 -10.53 10.99 -2.03
CA THR A 269 -11.18 10.23 -3.11
C THR A 269 -11.88 9.00 -2.55
N ASP A 270 -11.15 8.15 -1.82
CA ASP A 270 -11.66 6.90 -1.25
C ASP A 270 -12.80 7.13 -0.24
N PHE A 271 -12.70 8.17 0.58
CA PHE A 271 -13.75 8.54 1.51
C PHE A 271 -15.03 8.98 0.80
N SER A 272 -14.91 9.78 -0.26
CA SER A 272 -16.05 10.27 -1.03
C SER A 272 -16.74 9.16 -1.83
N GLU A 273 -16.03 8.09 -2.21
CA GLU A 273 -16.61 6.90 -2.82
C GLU A 273 -17.53 6.13 -1.84
N SER A 274 -17.21 6.17 -0.56
CA SER A 274 -17.91 5.41 0.49
C SER A 274 -18.91 6.26 1.27
N ASN A 275 -18.82 7.59 1.20
CA ASN A 275 -19.61 8.54 2.00
C ASN A 275 -20.12 9.69 1.12
N CYS A 276 -21.23 10.28 1.51
CA CYS A 276 -21.79 11.43 0.81
C CYS A 276 -21.13 12.78 1.19
N GLU A 277 -20.04 12.74 1.93
CA GLU A 277 -19.34 13.92 2.46
C GLU A 277 -17.98 14.09 1.82
N PHE A 278 -17.47 15.31 1.80
CA PHE A 278 -16.14 15.65 1.33
C PHE A 278 -15.18 15.70 2.51
N LEU A 279 -14.24 14.78 2.58
CA LEU A 279 -13.34 14.59 3.73
C LEU A 279 -12.61 15.87 4.18
N PRO A 280 -12.08 16.73 3.28
CA PRO A 280 -11.48 18.00 3.69
C PRO A 280 -12.43 18.93 4.44
N ALA A 281 -13.72 18.93 4.12
CA ALA A 281 -14.71 19.72 4.85
C ALA A 281 -14.93 19.15 6.26
N VAL A 282 -14.97 17.83 6.41
CA VAL A 282 -15.10 17.14 7.71
C VAL A 282 -13.90 17.43 8.60
N LEU A 283 -12.69 17.31 8.04
CA LEU A 283 -11.45 17.49 8.81
C LEU A 283 -11.12 18.96 9.12
N ARG A 284 -11.82 19.90 8.48
CA ARG A 284 -11.53 21.33 8.61
C ARG A 284 -11.51 21.82 10.06
N ALA A 285 -12.36 21.28 10.92
CA ALA A 285 -12.45 21.66 12.33
C ALA A 285 -11.17 21.32 13.12
N TYR A 286 -10.50 20.23 12.78
CA TYR A 286 -9.28 19.78 13.48
C TYR A 286 -8.01 20.51 13.00
N MET A 287 -8.06 21.15 11.82
CA MET A 287 -6.92 21.81 11.22
C MET A 287 -6.70 23.20 11.83
N LYS A 288 -5.45 23.56 12.11
CA LYS A 288 -5.05 24.94 12.51
C LYS A 288 -5.34 25.95 11.40
N GLN A 289 -5.41 27.22 11.72
CA GLN A 289 -5.68 28.29 10.74
C GLN A 289 -4.63 28.34 9.60
N GLU A 290 -3.39 27.97 9.88
CA GLU A 290 -2.32 27.97 8.88
C GLU A 290 -1.92 26.56 8.45
N ALA A 291 -2.77 25.58 8.72
CA ALA A 291 -2.47 24.20 8.37
C ALA A 291 -2.39 23.96 6.87
N HIS A 292 -1.60 22.99 6.51
CA HIS A 292 -1.36 22.59 5.13
C HIS A 292 -1.95 21.22 4.84
N ILE A 293 -2.34 21.01 3.58
CA ILE A 293 -2.64 19.68 3.02
C ILE A 293 -1.63 19.43 1.90
N TYR A 294 -1.07 18.23 1.88
CA TYR A 294 -0.33 17.70 0.74
C TYR A 294 -0.97 16.38 0.35
N GLY A 295 -1.37 16.25 -0.90
CA GLY A 295 -2.15 15.10 -1.26
C GLY A 295 -2.08 14.69 -2.72
N VAL A 296 -2.70 13.54 -2.97
CA VAL A 296 -2.95 12.98 -4.29
C VAL A 296 -4.44 12.70 -4.41
N SER A 297 -5.06 13.16 -5.48
CA SER A 297 -6.47 12.89 -5.78
C SER A 297 -6.64 12.46 -7.23
N LEU A 298 -7.65 11.65 -7.50
CA LEU A 298 -8.07 11.36 -8.88
C LEU A 298 -8.95 12.49 -9.40
N VAL A 299 -8.64 12.98 -10.59
CA VAL A 299 -9.41 14.02 -11.26
C VAL A 299 -9.61 13.70 -12.73
N ILE A 300 -10.75 14.09 -13.27
CA ILE A 300 -11.07 13.97 -14.69
C ILE A 300 -10.99 15.36 -15.30
N LYS A 301 -10.14 15.52 -16.32
CA LYS A 301 -9.98 16.80 -17.04
C LYS A 301 -10.82 16.88 -18.31
N ASP A 302 -11.11 15.73 -18.90
CA ASP A 302 -11.83 15.66 -20.17
C ASP A 302 -13.34 15.59 -19.92
N PRO A 303 -14.11 16.63 -20.31
CA PRO A 303 -15.57 16.62 -20.17
C PRO A 303 -16.24 15.46 -20.93
N ILE A 304 -15.69 15.06 -22.07
CA ILE A 304 -16.25 13.95 -22.89
C ILE A 304 -16.09 12.64 -22.13
N TYR A 305 -14.91 12.43 -21.54
CA TYR A 305 -14.67 11.25 -20.70
C TYR A 305 -15.59 11.23 -19.48
N PHE A 306 -15.78 12.38 -18.84
CA PHE A 306 -16.66 12.54 -17.69
C PHE A 306 -18.13 12.20 -18.01
N GLU A 307 -18.66 12.67 -19.15
CA GLU A 307 -20.02 12.32 -19.56
C GLU A 307 -20.17 10.84 -19.90
N LYS A 308 -19.13 10.20 -20.47
CA LYS A 308 -19.12 8.75 -20.66
C LYS A 308 -19.12 7.98 -19.34
N LEU A 309 -18.34 8.43 -18.35
CA LEU A 309 -18.33 7.82 -17.02
C LEU A 309 -19.72 7.83 -16.39
N LYS A 310 -20.46 8.94 -16.48
CA LYS A 310 -21.83 9.04 -16.00
C LYS A 310 -22.78 8.06 -16.69
N GLN A 311 -22.61 7.86 -17.99
CA GLN A 311 -23.44 6.93 -18.76
C GLN A 311 -23.16 5.47 -18.41
N LEU A 312 -21.86 5.14 -18.12
CA LEU A 312 -21.44 3.79 -17.79
C LEU A 312 -21.75 3.41 -16.34
N HIS A 313 -21.77 4.38 -15.44
CA HIS A 313 -21.93 4.19 -14.01
C HIS A 313 -23.05 5.07 -13.42
N PRO A 314 -24.30 4.94 -13.92
CA PRO A 314 -25.41 5.77 -13.44
C PRO A 314 -25.76 5.55 -11.97
N GLU A 315 -25.24 4.48 -11.36
CA GLU A 315 -25.40 4.13 -9.95
C GLU A 315 -24.54 4.97 -8.99
N LEU A 316 -23.53 5.67 -9.50
CA LEU A 316 -22.66 6.49 -8.64
C LEU A 316 -23.43 7.71 -8.11
N PRO A 317 -23.20 8.07 -6.84
CA PRO A 317 -23.91 9.20 -6.23
C PRO A 317 -23.49 10.56 -6.83
N ASP A 318 -24.42 11.51 -6.84
CA ASP A 318 -24.23 12.84 -7.44
C ASP A 318 -23.04 13.62 -6.86
N ASN A 319 -22.75 13.46 -5.56
CA ASN A 319 -21.62 14.12 -4.92
C ASN A 319 -20.28 13.63 -5.48
N LEU A 320 -20.20 12.36 -5.86
CA LEU A 320 -19.01 11.76 -6.45
C LEU A 320 -18.80 12.32 -7.87
N TYR A 321 -19.88 12.47 -8.66
CA TYR A 321 -19.79 13.14 -9.94
C TYR A 321 -19.35 14.58 -9.83
N LYS A 322 -19.81 15.32 -8.82
CA LYS A 322 -19.34 16.68 -8.55
C LYS A 322 -17.86 16.73 -8.23
N LEU A 323 -17.35 15.73 -7.49
CA LEU A 323 -15.95 15.63 -7.15
C LEU A 323 -15.08 15.35 -8.38
N TYR A 324 -15.51 14.41 -9.23
CA TYR A 324 -14.75 14.00 -10.43
C TYR A 324 -14.95 14.95 -11.63
N ALA A 325 -15.94 15.83 -11.61
CA ALA A 325 -16.12 16.81 -12.66
C ALA A 325 -14.85 17.64 -12.88
N PRO A 326 -14.57 18.07 -14.10
CA PRO A 326 -13.44 18.95 -14.37
C PRO A 326 -13.48 20.20 -13.47
N GLY A 327 -12.43 20.36 -12.62
CA GLY A 327 -12.37 21.41 -11.61
C GLY A 327 -13.20 21.17 -10.34
N GLY A 328 -13.90 20.05 -10.25
CA GLY A 328 -14.82 19.77 -9.13
C GLY A 328 -14.08 19.57 -7.80
N PHE A 329 -12.93 18.89 -7.81
CA PHE A 329 -12.11 18.73 -6.61
C PHE A 329 -11.62 20.06 -6.06
N GLU A 330 -11.10 20.93 -6.94
CA GLU A 330 -10.59 22.25 -6.59
C GLU A 330 -11.71 23.16 -6.04
N GLU A 331 -12.90 23.09 -6.62
CA GLU A 331 -14.07 23.84 -6.15
C GLU A 331 -14.52 23.35 -4.76
N ASN A 332 -14.57 22.04 -4.54
CA ASN A 332 -14.91 21.47 -3.23
C ASN A 332 -13.87 21.87 -2.16
N LEU A 333 -12.57 21.83 -2.46
CA LEU A 333 -11.54 22.32 -1.54
C LEU A 333 -11.73 23.81 -1.20
N LYS A 334 -12.01 24.63 -2.20
CA LYS A 334 -12.28 26.08 -2.00
C LYS A 334 -13.51 26.29 -1.11
N ASN A 335 -14.59 25.54 -1.32
CA ASN A 335 -15.82 25.62 -0.52
C ASN A 335 -15.59 25.12 0.92
N ALA A 336 -14.69 24.18 1.13
CA ALA A 336 -14.24 23.73 2.45
C ALA A 336 -13.27 24.73 3.14
N GLY A 337 -12.97 25.87 2.53
CA GLY A 337 -12.13 26.93 3.13
C GLY A 337 -10.63 26.76 2.88
N TYR A 338 -10.24 25.97 1.88
CA TYR A 338 -8.85 25.79 1.50
C TYR A 338 -8.51 26.61 0.24
N GLN A 339 -7.24 26.97 0.11
CA GLN A 339 -6.67 27.54 -1.09
C GLN A 339 -5.57 26.64 -1.62
N ILE A 340 -5.75 26.13 -2.83
CA ILE A 340 -4.72 25.37 -3.53
C ILE A 340 -3.55 26.31 -3.85
N LYS A 341 -2.34 25.84 -3.62
CA LYS A 341 -1.09 26.56 -3.89
C LYS A 341 -0.38 25.99 -5.11
N ASP A 342 -0.21 24.68 -5.15
CA ASP A 342 0.50 24.00 -6.22
C ASP A 342 -0.31 22.80 -6.70
N THR A 343 -0.20 22.48 -7.99
CA THR A 343 -0.76 21.27 -8.59
C THR A 343 0.19 20.68 -9.61
N ILE A 344 0.35 19.35 -9.57
CA ILE A 344 1.09 18.59 -10.57
C ILE A 344 0.16 17.48 -11.08
N PHE A 345 0.02 17.36 -12.38
CA PHE A 345 -0.84 16.32 -12.97
C PHE A 345 0.01 15.21 -13.57
N LEU A 346 -0.22 14.00 -13.10
CA LEU A 346 0.39 12.78 -13.61
C LEU A 346 -0.69 11.92 -14.28
N ARG A 347 -0.33 11.25 -15.38
CA ARG A 347 -1.24 10.32 -16.02
C ARG A 347 -1.60 9.18 -15.10
N SER A 348 -2.84 8.74 -15.13
CA SER A 348 -3.28 7.56 -14.37
C SER A 348 -2.56 6.31 -14.88
N ILE A 349 -2.27 5.38 -13.96
CA ILE A 349 -1.72 4.05 -14.25
C ILE A 349 -2.79 3.10 -14.78
N TRP A 350 -4.04 3.41 -14.52
CA TRP A 350 -5.20 2.55 -14.83
C TRP A 350 -5.46 2.39 -16.35
N GLU A 351 -4.62 2.99 -17.22
CA GLU A 351 -4.69 2.79 -18.66
C GLU A 351 -4.39 1.35 -19.11
N THR A 352 -3.68 0.58 -18.30
CA THR A 352 -3.17 -0.75 -18.68
C THR A 352 -3.88 -1.90 -17.99
N SER A 353 -4.67 -1.68 -16.95
CA SER A 353 -5.37 -2.77 -16.27
C SER A 353 -6.68 -3.11 -17.01
N ALA A 354 -6.74 -4.32 -17.54
CA ALA A 354 -7.93 -4.91 -18.14
C ALA A 354 -9.13 -5.03 -17.17
N GLN A 355 -8.94 -4.69 -15.91
CA GLN A 355 -9.92 -4.81 -14.83
C GLN A 355 -10.94 -3.67 -14.77
N SER A 356 -10.64 -2.49 -15.35
CA SER A 356 -11.57 -1.35 -15.28
C SER A 356 -12.78 -1.46 -16.21
N GLY A 357 -12.83 -2.42 -17.13
CA GLY A 357 -13.92 -2.56 -18.13
C GLY A 357 -14.15 -1.33 -19.02
N ILE A 358 -13.45 -0.24 -18.76
CA ILE A 358 -13.55 1.02 -19.48
C ILE A 358 -12.55 0.98 -20.63
N SER A 359 -13.03 0.76 -21.84
CA SER A 359 -12.22 0.88 -23.06
C SER A 359 -11.51 2.23 -23.08
N VAL A 360 -10.19 2.14 -23.17
CA VAL A 360 -9.21 3.22 -23.15
C VAL A 360 -9.68 4.43 -23.97
N SER A 361 -10.01 5.52 -23.27
CA SER A 361 -10.12 6.82 -23.94
C SER A 361 -8.72 7.43 -24.10
N LYS A 362 -8.54 8.29 -25.13
CA LYS A 362 -7.27 9.00 -25.35
C LYS A 362 -6.84 9.90 -24.17
N ASN A 363 -7.74 10.14 -23.21
CA ASN A 363 -7.55 11.02 -22.06
C ASN A 363 -8.07 10.33 -20.77
N PRO A 364 -7.27 9.49 -20.10
CA PRO A 364 -7.64 8.82 -18.86
C PRO A 364 -7.76 9.82 -17.70
N PRO A 365 -8.32 9.40 -16.53
CA PRO A 365 -8.22 10.15 -15.30
C PRO A 365 -6.78 10.51 -14.97
N TYR A 366 -6.58 11.67 -14.37
CA TYR A 366 -5.27 12.13 -13.90
C TYR A 366 -5.16 11.94 -12.40
N ARG A 367 -3.96 11.63 -11.93
CA ARG A 367 -3.62 11.81 -10.53
C ARG A 367 -3.13 13.24 -10.38
N MET A 368 -3.81 14.01 -9.57
CA MET A 368 -3.43 15.37 -9.23
C MET A 368 -2.71 15.37 -7.89
N LEU A 369 -1.41 15.64 -7.91
CA LEU A 369 -0.71 15.98 -6.69
C LEU A 369 -0.98 17.45 -6.40
N TYR A 370 -1.27 17.77 -5.14
CA TYR A 370 -1.63 19.13 -4.77
C TYR A 370 -1.08 19.53 -3.40
N SER A 371 -0.84 20.81 -3.25
CA SER A 371 -0.70 21.44 -1.95
C SER A 371 -1.82 22.45 -1.75
N ALA A 372 -2.38 22.48 -0.55
CA ALA A 372 -3.40 23.44 -0.17
C ALA A 372 -3.15 23.96 1.24
N ARG A 373 -3.66 25.17 1.51
CA ARG A 373 -3.57 25.81 2.82
C ARG A 373 -4.94 26.37 3.20
N ILE A 374 -5.25 26.38 4.47
CA ILE A 374 -6.42 27.08 5.01
C ILE A 374 -6.29 28.58 4.74
N LYS A 375 -7.41 29.19 4.34
CA LYS A 375 -7.51 30.64 4.13
C LYS A 375 -7.54 31.39 5.45
#